data_07447432e557c0315b31ca8d6f66e1c7
#
_entry.id   07447432e557c0315b31ca8d6f66e1c7
#
_cell.length_a   1.000
_cell.length_b   1.000
_cell.length_c   1.000
_cell.angle_alpha   90.00
_cell.angle_beta   90.00
_cell.angle_gamma   90.00
#
_symmetry.space_group_name_H-M   'P 1'
#
loop_
_entity.id
_entity.type
_entity.pdbx_description
1 polymer ?
#
loop_
_entity_poly.entity_id
_entity_poly.type
_entity_poly.pdbx_seq_one_letter_code
_entity_poly.pdbx_strand_id
1 'polypeptide(L)'
;MRVLVRCCCGHLPVGGGAGRRPSPRWRALARLSASPGWEDGQGAQVREKPPWRVLFFGTDQFARETLRALHAARENKEEELIEKLEVVTVPSPSPKGLPVKQYAVQSQLPVYEWPDVGSGEYDVGVVASFGRLLSEALILKFPYGILNVHPSCLPRWRGPAPIIHTILHGDTIAGVTIMQIKPKRFDVGPILKQETVPVPPKRTSKELEAVLSRLGANMLISVLKNLPESLNNGRQQPAEGVTHAPKISAATSCIKWEEQTSEQIFRLYRAVGNIIPLQTLWMDNTIKLLDLVEVDSSILSDSKLTGQAVIPGSVIYHKQSQILLVCCKDDWIGVRSVMLKKTLTATDFYNGYLHPWYQKNSQAQPSQCRFQTLRLPPKKKKQKKKIVAM
;
A
#
# COMPACT_ATOMS: atom_id res chain seq x y z
N MET A 1 -48.45 3.76 -13.43
CA MET A 1 -48.18 2.61 -14.33
C MET A 1 -47.30 1.62 -13.60
N ARG A 2 -47.90 0.52 -13.16
CA ARG A 2 -47.21 -0.60 -12.48
C ARG A 2 -46.76 -1.56 -13.56
N VAL A 3 -45.48 -1.96 -13.57
CA VAL A 3 -44.98 -3.06 -14.38
C VAL A 3 -44.53 -4.17 -13.42
N LEU A 4 -45.29 -5.25 -13.44
CA LEU A 4 -45.01 -6.54 -12.80
C LEU A 4 -43.97 -7.27 -13.62
N VAL A 5 -42.87 -7.75 -12.99
CA VAL A 5 -41.98 -8.76 -13.56
C VAL A 5 -42.21 -10.07 -12.79
N ARG A 6 -42.60 -11.09 -13.52
CA ARG A 6 -42.89 -12.45 -13.06
C ARG A 6 -41.61 -13.20 -12.69
N CYS A 7 -41.61 -13.82 -11.49
CA CYS A 7 -40.74 -14.92 -11.15
C CYS A 7 -41.16 -16.20 -11.88
N CYS A 8 -40.23 -16.83 -12.60
CA CYS A 8 -40.36 -18.22 -13.05
C CYS A 8 -39.58 -19.13 -12.11
N CYS A 9 -40.29 -19.83 -11.23
CA CYS A 9 -39.77 -20.99 -10.50
C CYS A 9 -39.78 -22.21 -11.42
N GLY A 10 -38.59 -22.74 -11.74
CA GLY A 10 -38.43 -24.05 -12.37
C GLY A 10 -37.96 -25.05 -11.33
N HIS A 11 -38.83 -26.01 -11.01
CA HIS A 11 -38.49 -27.21 -10.21
C HIS A 11 -37.63 -28.16 -11.05
N LEU A 12 -36.53 -28.68 -10.48
CA LEU A 12 -35.82 -29.84 -10.97
C LEU A 12 -35.65 -30.87 -9.83
N PRO A 13 -35.62 -32.17 -10.15
CA PRO A 13 -35.89 -33.23 -9.20
C PRO A 13 -34.67 -33.67 -8.38
N VAL A 14 -34.95 -34.18 -7.19
CA VAL A 14 -34.05 -34.81 -6.24
C VAL A 14 -33.53 -36.13 -6.81
N GLY A 15 -32.22 -36.19 -7.10
CA GLY A 15 -31.50 -37.43 -7.41
C GLY A 15 -30.44 -37.67 -6.35
N GLY A 16 -30.60 -38.71 -5.54
CA GLY A 16 -29.63 -39.18 -4.56
C GLY A 16 -28.36 -39.71 -5.24
N GLY A 17 -27.19 -39.30 -4.78
CA GLY A 17 -25.90 -39.77 -5.28
C GLY A 17 -24.86 -39.80 -4.17
N ALA A 18 -24.42 -41.02 -3.88
CA ALA A 18 -23.49 -41.44 -2.83
C ALA A 18 -22.28 -40.54 -2.61
N GLY A 19 -21.92 -40.39 -1.32
CA GLY A 19 -20.75 -39.65 -0.87
C GLY A 19 -19.44 -40.11 -1.51
N ARG A 20 -18.81 -39.21 -2.23
CA ARG A 20 -17.40 -39.34 -2.62
C ARG A 20 -16.54 -38.69 -1.57
N ARG A 21 -15.76 -39.50 -0.84
CA ARG A 21 -14.69 -39.03 0.04
C ARG A 21 -13.67 -38.27 -0.79
N PRO A 22 -13.14 -37.12 -0.33
CA PRO A 22 -12.09 -36.39 -1.05
C PRO A 22 -10.82 -37.23 -1.08
N SER A 23 -10.19 -37.34 -2.26
CA SER A 23 -8.97 -38.06 -2.49
C SER A 23 -7.79 -37.42 -1.78
N PRO A 24 -6.85 -38.20 -1.22
CA PRO A 24 -5.71 -37.70 -0.45
C PRO A 24 -4.54 -37.27 -1.39
N ARG A 25 -4.70 -36.20 -2.13
CA ARG A 25 -3.62 -35.67 -3.01
C ARG A 25 -2.47 -34.98 -2.28
N TRP A 26 -2.64 -34.61 -1.02
CA TRP A 26 -1.60 -33.92 -0.23
C TRP A 26 -0.62 -34.86 0.49
N ARG A 27 -1.00 -36.10 0.75
CA ARG A 27 -0.06 -37.11 1.29
C ARG A 27 1.02 -37.52 0.29
N ALA A 28 0.79 -37.32 -1.00
CA ALA A 28 1.77 -37.65 -2.04
C ALA A 28 2.88 -36.59 -2.20
N LEU A 29 2.63 -35.32 -1.87
CA LEU A 29 3.64 -34.26 -1.95
C LEU A 29 4.61 -34.28 -0.77
N ALA A 30 4.21 -34.78 0.38
CA ALA A 30 5.11 -34.98 1.53
C ALA A 30 6.05 -36.22 1.36
N ARG A 31 5.76 -37.11 0.40
CA ARG A 31 6.60 -38.32 0.14
C ARG A 31 7.52 -38.20 -1.07
N LEU A 32 7.44 -37.11 -1.87
CA LEU A 32 8.29 -36.93 -3.07
C LEU A 32 9.55 -36.08 -2.83
N SER A 33 9.90 -35.74 -1.57
CA SER A 33 11.17 -35.10 -1.22
C SER A 33 12.18 -36.03 -0.55
N ALA A 34 11.97 -37.32 -0.56
CA ALA A 34 13.00 -38.27 -0.13
C ALA A 34 13.94 -38.58 -1.32
N SER A 35 14.90 -37.70 -1.58
CA SER A 35 16.11 -38.06 -2.33
C SER A 35 17.01 -38.89 -1.41
N PRO A 36 17.56 -40.01 -1.89
CA PRO A 36 18.47 -40.85 -1.06
C PRO A 36 19.83 -40.16 -0.94
N GLY A 37 20.24 -39.83 0.29
CA GLY A 37 21.61 -39.38 0.54
C GLY A 37 21.76 -38.20 1.50
N TRP A 38 21.06 -38.18 2.62
CA TRP A 38 21.48 -37.43 3.82
C TRP A 38 21.30 -38.34 5.02
N GLU A 39 22.39 -38.94 5.44
CA GLU A 39 22.48 -39.66 6.69
C GLU A 39 22.51 -38.66 7.86
N ASP A 40 21.75 -38.99 8.91
CA ASP A 40 21.79 -38.52 10.29
C ASP A 40 21.80 -37.00 10.58
N GLY A 41 20.63 -36.42 10.49
CA GLY A 41 20.20 -35.27 11.28
C GLY A 41 18.75 -35.49 11.69
N GLN A 42 18.44 -35.47 12.99
CA GLN A 42 17.09 -35.60 13.54
C GLN A 42 16.12 -34.74 12.74
N GLY A 43 15.32 -35.34 11.89
CA GLY A 43 14.32 -34.65 11.10
C GLY A 43 13.36 -33.88 12.02
N ALA A 44 13.38 -32.55 11.96
CA ALA A 44 12.51 -31.71 12.77
C ALA A 44 11.07 -32.12 12.52
N GLN A 45 10.39 -32.63 13.55
CA GLN A 45 9.01 -33.08 13.49
C GLN A 45 8.13 -31.89 13.17
N VAL A 46 7.41 -31.93 12.03
CA VAL A 46 6.45 -30.89 11.63
C VAL A 46 5.32 -30.86 12.66
N ARG A 47 5.11 -29.72 13.30
CA ARG A 47 4.04 -29.52 14.28
C ARG A 47 2.70 -29.43 13.58
N GLU A 48 1.71 -30.14 14.07
CA GLU A 48 0.35 -30.10 13.51
C GLU A 48 -0.55 -29.07 14.22
N LYS A 49 -0.12 -28.55 15.36
CA LYS A 49 -0.88 -27.62 16.22
C LYS A 49 0.06 -26.56 16.81
N PRO A 50 -0.48 -25.38 17.22
CA PRO A 50 0.31 -24.41 17.99
C PRO A 50 0.85 -25.07 19.30
N PRO A 51 1.86 -24.46 19.91
CA PRO A 51 2.45 -23.15 19.61
C PRO A 51 3.43 -23.18 18.42
N TRP A 52 3.39 -22.11 17.59
CA TRP A 52 4.19 -22.01 16.37
C TRP A 52 5.54 -21.33 16.59
N ARG A 53 6.56 -21.76 15.83
CA ARG A 53 7.83 -21.05 15.66
C ARG A 53 7.70 -20.17 14.43
N VAL A 54 7.72 -18.85 14.62
CA VAL A 54 7.43 -17.85 13.57
C VAL A 54 8.68 -17.04 13.26
N LEU A 55 9.00 -16.90 11.96
CA LEU A 55 9.94 -15.90 11.46
C LEU A 55 9.18 -14.80 10.75
N PHE A 56 9.28 -13.58 11.28
CA PHE A 56 8.58 -12.40 10.76
C PHE A 56 9.49 -11.55 9.88
N PHE A 57 8.99 -11.12 8.71
CA PHE A 57 9.67 -10.24 7.78
C PHE A 57 8.89 -8.94 7.63
N GLY A 58 9.49 -7.80 7.99
CA GLY A 58 8.80 -6.51 7.89
C GLY A 58 9.72 -5.31 8.02
N THR A 59 9.21 -4.12 7.66
CA THR A 59 10.03 -2.90 7.69
C THR A 59 9.32 -1.68 8.27
N ASP A 60 8.11 -1.36 7.84
CA ASP A 60 7.44 -0.09 8.06
C ASP A 60 6.39 -0.13 9.19
N GLN A 61 5.60 0.93 9.26
CA GLN A 61 4.58 1.09 10.28
C GLN A 61 3.44 0.08 10.14
N PHE A 62 3.05 -0.28 8.91
CA PHE A 62 2.05 -1.31 8.67
C PHE A 62 2.52 -2.67 9.22
N ALA A 63 3.75 -3.05 8.91
CA ALA A 63 4.39 -4.29 9.38
C ALA A 63 4.55 -4.32 10.92
N ARG A 64 4.81 -3.15 11.54
CA ARG A 64 4.96 -3.05 13.00
C ARG A 64 3.71 -3.48 13.76
N GLU A 65 2.51 -3.14 13.25
CA GLU A 65 1.26 -3.56 13.89
C GLU A 65 1.06 -5.08 13.83
N THR A 66 1.44 -5.71 12.72
CA THR A 66 1.46 -7.18 12.60
C THR A 66 2.44 -7.81 13.59
N LEU A 67 3.67 -7.28 13.69
CA LEU A 67 4.67 -7.77 14.66
C LEU A 67 4.18 -7.61 16.10
N ARG A 68 3.53 -6.49 16.41
CA ARG A 68 2.98 -6.23 17.74
C ARG A 68 1.92 -7.27 18.12
N ALA A 69 1.05 -7.64 17.19
CA ALA A 69 0.03 -8.67 17.43
C ALA A 69 0.65 -10.06 17.62
N LEU A 70 1.68 -10.42 16.83
CA LEU A 70 2.42 -11.67 17.00
C LEU A 70 3.14 -11.71 18.35
N HIS A 71 3.76 -10.61 18.77
CA HIS A 71 4.43 -10.52 20.07
C HIS A 71 3.42 -10.64 21.23
N ALA A 72 2.29 -9.95 21.15
CA ALA A 72 1.23 -10.08 22.15
C ALA A 72 0.68 -11.52 22.24
N ALA A 73 0.54 -12.21 21.12
CA ALA A 73 0.10 -13.61 21.07
C ALA A 73 1.15 -14.58 21.64
N ARG A 74 2.45 -14.23 21.57
CA ARG A 74 3.54 -14.99 22.22
C ARG A 74 3.52 -14.81 23.75
N GLU A 75 3.22 -13.59 24.22
CA GLU A 75 3.17 -13.29 25.66
C GLU A 75 1.89 -13.82 26.33
N ASN A 76 0.86 -14.13 25.54
CA ASN A 76 -0.39 -14.69 26.05
C ASN A 76 -0.22 -16.20 26.37
N LYS A 77 0.04 -16.49 27.64
CA LYS A 77 0.24 -17.85 28.13
C LYS A 77 -1.03 -18.71 28.15
N GLU A 78 -2.20 -18.11 28.08
CA GLU A 78 -3.47 -18.85 28.09
C GLU A 78 -3.76 -19.52 26.73
N GLU A 79 -3.36 -18.87 25.64
CA GLU A 79 -3.62 -19.38 24.28
C GLU A 79 -2.46 -20.18 23.68
N GLU A 80 -1.24 -20.04 24.19
CA GLU A 80 0.00 -20.69 23.71
C GLU A 80 0.11 -20.77 22.19
N LEU A 81 -0.19 -19.65 21.49
CA LEU A 81 -0.23 -19.64 20.02
C LEU A 81 1.16 -19.60 19.39
N ILE A 82 2.11 -18.90 20.02
CA ILE A 82 3.46 -18.67 19.47
C ILE A 82 4.49 -18.98 20.56
N GLU A 83 5.36 -19.94 20.29
CA GLU A 83 6.51 -20.29 21.16
C GLU A 83 7.73 -19.43 20.84
N LYS A 84 8.04 -19.29 19.55
CA LYS A 84 9.23 -18.61 19.06
C LYS A 84 8.85 -17.53 18.06
N LEU A 85 9.36 -16.30 18.26
CA LEU A 85 9.17 -15.17 17.36
C LEU A 85 10.51 -14.48 17.15
N GLU A 86 11.00 -14.49 15.92
CA GLU A 86 12.20 -13.79 15.50
C GLU A 86 11.90 -12.90 14.29
N VAL A 87 12.71 -11.88 14.08
CA VAL A 87 12.40 -10.78 13.15
C VAL A 87 13.50 -10.59 12.13
N VAL A 88 13.14 -10.48 10.87
CA VAL A 88 14.03 -10.09 9.77
C VAL A 88 13.58 -8.73 9.25
N THR A 89 14.51 -7.80 9.18
CA THR A 89 14.28 -6.47 8.59
C THR A 89 15.37 -6.12 7.59
N VAL A 90 15.24 -4.99 6.91
CA VAL A 90 16.29 -4.53 5.98
C VAL A 90 17.20 -3.52 6.66
N PRO A 91 18.49 -3.45 6.27
CA PRO A 91 19.39 -2.41 6.74
C PRO A 91 18.83 -1.01 6.48
N SER A 92 18.99 -0.10 7.42
CA SER A 92 18.55 1.29 7.32
C SER A 92 19.74 2.24 7.49
N PRO A 93 19.84 3.31 6.69
CA PRO A 93 20.83 4.35 6.89
C PRO A 93 20.57 5.19 8.16
N SER A 94 19.36 5.13 8.71
CA SER A 94 19.03 5.82 9.97
C SER A 94 19.56 5.03 11.17
N PRO A 95 20.28 5.66 12.11
CA PRO A 95 20.73 5.02 13.34
C PRO A 95 19.59 4.41 14.17
N LYS A 96 18.41 5.05 14.13
CA LYS A 96 17.21 4.56 14.83
C LYS A 96 16.63 3.29 14.20
N GLY A 97 17.00 2.96 12.96
CA GLY A 97 16.42 1.85 12.21
C GLY A 97 15.00 2.14 11.70
N LEU A 98 14.38 1.12 11.11
CA LEU A 98 13.00 1.15 10.62
C LEU A 98 12.00 0.83 11.76
N PRO A 99 10.71 1.17 11.62
CA PRO A 99 9.69 0.96 12.65
C PRO A 99 9.64 -0.46 13.22
N VAL A 100 9.77 -1.49 12.39
CA VAL A 100 9.84 -2.89 12.83
C VAL A 100 11.08 -3.14 13.67
N LYS A 101 12.28 -2.67 13.25
CA LYS A 101 13.52 -2.84 14.00
C LYS A 101 13.45 -2.15 15.38
N GLN A 102 12.93 -0.92 15.39
CA GLN A 102 12.76 -0.17 16.64
C GLN A 102 11.90 -0.93 17.65
N TYR A 103 10.74 -1.42 17.19
CA TYR A 103 9.84 -2.19 18.05
C TYR A 103 10.48 -3.49 18.53
N ALA A 104 11.10 -4.27 17.63
CA ALA A 104 11.70 -5.55 17.97
C ALA A 104 12.81 -5.40 19.00
N VAL A 105 13.69 -4.40 18.87
CA VAL A 105 14.76 -4.11 19.84
C VAL A 105 14.19 -3.68 21.18
N GLN A 106 13.17 -2.79 21.20
CA GLN A 106 12.50 -2.38 22.44
C GLN A 106 11.83 -3.53 23.17
N SER A 107 11.32 -4.51 22.41
CA SER A 107 10.66 -5.70 22.93
C SER A 107 11.61 -6.89 23.13
N GLN A 108 12.92 -6.69 23.01
CA GLN A 108 13.95 -7.74 23.19
C GLN A 108 13.74 -8.97 22.29
N LEU A 109 13.14 -8.79 21.10
CA LEU A 109 13.00 -9.85 20.12
C LEU A 109 14.31 -10.01 19.32
N PRO A 110 14.75 -11.22 18.99
CA PRO A 110 15.89 -11.45 18.10
C PRO A 110 15.64 -10.81 16.72
N VAL A 111 16.63 -10.06 16.23
CA VAL A 111 16.55 -9.30 14.97
C VAL A 111 17.72 -9.65 14.07
N TYR A 112 17.40 -10.03 12.83
CA TYR A 112 18.35 -10.24 11.75
C TYR A 112 18.21 -9.17 10.68
N GLU A 113 19.29 -8.80 10.04
CA GLU A 113 19.27 -7.88 8.89
C GLU A 113 19.43 -8.66 7.59
N TRP A 114 18.45 -8.49 6.69
CA TRP A 114 18.49 -9.12 5.39
C TRP A 114 19.83 -8.90 4.65
N PRO A 115 20.47 -9.94 4.06
CA PRO A 115 19.92 -11.27 3.74
C PRO A 115 20.03 -12.33 4.85
N ASP A 116 20.54 -12.02 6.02
CA ASP A 116 20.56 -12.95 7.14
C ASP A 116 19.12 -13.20 7.65
N VAL A 117 18.80 -14.47 7.86
CA VAL A 117 17.48 -14.94 8.34
C VAL A 117 17.61 -15.81 9.60
N GLY A 118 18.80 -15.83 10.18
CA GLY A 118 19.13 -16.74 11.28
C GLY A 118 19.21 -18.21 10.85
N SER A 119 19.66 -19.06 11.78
CA SER A 119 19.79 -20.50 11.59
C SER A 119 18.71 -21.32 12.29
N GLY A 120 17.70 -20.66 12.85
CA GLY A 120 16.66 -21.32 13.63
C GLY A 120 15.68 -22.12 12.75
N GLU A 121 15.00 -23.06 13.42
CA GLU A 121 13.87 -23.78 12.84
C GLU A 121 12.59 -23.00 13.07
N TYR A 122 11.75 -22.93 12.03
CA TYR A 122 10.47 -22.23 12.05
C TYR A 122 9.41 -23.07 11.35
N ASP A 123 8.18 -22.98 11.82
CA ASP A 123 7.05 -23.70 11.24
C ASP A 123 6.40 -22.87 10.11
N VAL A 124 6.33 -21.56 10.28
CA VAL A 124 5.71 -20.63 9.33
C VAL A 124 6.48 -19.31 9.25
N GLY A 125 6.61 -18.77 8.04
CA GLY A 125 7.05 -17.41 7.81
C GLY A 125 5.87 -16.45 7.73
N VAL A 126 6.04 -15.20 8.18
CA VAL A 126 5.06 -14.13 8.04
C VAL A 126 5.72 -12.91 7.42
N VAL A 127 5.11 -12.36 6.38
CA VAL A 127 5.58 -11.15 5.68
C VAL A 127 4.53 -10.05 5.78
N ALA A 128 4.97 -8.85 6.12
CA ALA A 128 4.18 -7.63 5.97
C ALA A 128 5.12 -6.49 5.53
N SER A 129 4.82 -5.83 4.40
CA SER A 129 5.60 -4.67 3.91
C SER A 129 7.13 -4.84 3.99
N PHE A 130 7.66 -5.94 3.48
CA PHE A 130 9.10 -6.24 3.56
C PHE A 130 9.92 -5.65 2.40
N GLY A 131 9.31 -5.55 1.22
CA GLY A 131 9.92 -4.92 0.05
C GLY A 131 11.10 -5.67 -0.58
N ARG A 132 11.33 -6.94 -0.22
CA ARG A 132 12.36 -7.82 -0.80
C ARG A 132 11.72 -9.08 -1.36
N LEU A 133 12.31 -9.60 -2.43
CA LEU A 133 11.94 -10.90 -2.99
C LEU A 133 12.55 -12.00 -2.14
N LEU A 134 11.72 -12.91 -1.64
CA LEU A 134 12.15 -14.12 -0.96
C LEU A 134 12.47 -15.20 -1.99
N SER A 135 13.58 -15.89 -1.80
CA SER A 135 13.97 -16.97 -2.71
C SER A 135 13.06 -18.19 -2.52
N GLU A 136 12.90 -19.00 -3.57
CA GLU A 136 12.16 -20.26 -3.52
C GLU A 136 12.72 -21.18 -2.44
N ALA A 137 14.05 -21.29 -2.36
CA ALA A 137 14.73 -22.10 -1.34
C ALA A 137 14.40 -21.65 0.10
N LEU A 138 14.24 -20.34 0.33
CA LEU A 138 13.82 -19.84 1.63
C LEU A 138 12.35 -20.16 1.92
N ILE A 139 11.45 -19.96 0.93
CA ILE A 139 10.02 -20.23 1.10
C ILE A 139 9.77 -21.71 1.44
N LEU A 140 10.51 -22.62 0.80
CA LEU A 140 10.39 -24.06 1.00
C LEU A 140 10.99 -24.57 2.32
N LYS A 141 11.73 -23.75 3.06
CA LYS A 141 12.22 -24.11 4.40
C LYS A 141 11.11 -24.16 5.46
N PHE A 142 10.00 -23.49 5.22
CA PHE A 142 8.89 -23.44 6.18
C PHE A 142 7.86 -24.53 5.86
N PRO A 143 7.58 -25.46 6.79
CA PRO A 143 6.57 -26.51 6.58
C PRO A 143 5.20 -25.97 6.15
N TYR A 144 4.78 -24.82 6.71
CA TYR A 144 3.52 -24.16 6.36
C TYR A 144 3.71 -23.00 5.38
N GLY A 145 4.90 -22.89 4.78
CA GLY A 145 5.22 -21.82 3.84
C GLY A 145 5.28 -20.45 4.51
N ILE A 146 5.08 -19.41 3.70
CA ILE A 146 5.12 -18.02 4.16
C ILE A 146 3.77 -17.35 3.88
N LEU A 147 3.20 -16.72 4.90
CA LEU A 147 1.96 -15.95 4.83
C LEU A 147 2.28 -14.46 4.59
N ASN A 148 1.54 -13.81 3.71
CA ASN A 148 1.66 -12.38 3.47
C ASN A 148 0.40 -11.66 3.93
N VAL A 149 0.57 -10.61 4.74
CA VAL A 149 -0.47 -9.66 5.10
C VAL A 149 -0.48 -8.57 4.05
N HIS A 150 -1.40 -8.67 3.08
CA HIS A 150 -1.46 -7.77 1.94
C HIS A 150 -2.63 -6.78 2.07
N PRO A 151 -2.38 -5.44 2.13
CA PRO A 151 -3.43 -4.47 2.39
C PRO A 151 -4.24 -4.11 1.13
N SER A 152 -4.87 -5.11 0.52
CA SER A 152 -5.87 -4.95 -0.52
C SER A 152 -6.81 -6.16 -0.59
N CYS A 153 -7.92 -6.00 -1.31
CA CYS A 153 -8.83 -7.07 -1.67
C CYS A 153 -8.31 -7.78 -2.94
N LEU A 154 -7.32 -8.67 -2.80
CA LEU A 154 -6.77 -9.40 -3.94
C LEU A 154 -7.88 -10.14 -4.74
N PRO A 155 -7.83 -10.12 -6.07
CA PRO A 155 -6.70 -9.78 -6.94
C PRO A 155 -6.54 -8.29 -7.27
N ARG A 156 -7.38 -7.40 -6.69
CA ARG A 156 -7.22 -5.95 -6.86
C ARG A 156 -5.98 -5.45 -6.12
N TRP A 157 -5.22 -4.58 -6.77
CA TRP A 157 -4.03 -3.90 -6.25
C TRP A 157 -2.88 -4.84 -5.84
N ARG A 158 -2.51 -5.78 -6.72
CA ARG A 158 -1.25 -6.52 -6.58
C ARG A 158 -0.06 -5.56 -6.69
N GLY A 159 0.93 -5.68 -5.82
CA GLY A 159 2.14 -4.88 -5.85
C GLY A 159 2.44 -4.08 -4.58
N PRO A 160 3.46 -3.20 -4.63
CA PRO A 160 4.06 -2.63 -3.43
C PRO A 160 3.32 -1.43 -2.81
N ALA A 161 2.27 -0.87 -3.44
CA ALA A 161 1.63 0.34 -2.94
C ALA A 161 0.08 0.30 -2.97
N PRO A 162 -0.57 -0.80 -2.51
CA PRO A 162 -2.01 -0.99 -2.64
C PRO A 162 -2.83 0.10 -1.95
N ILE A 163 -2.51 0.49 -0.72
CA ILE A 163 -3.22 1.53 0.05
C ILE A 163 -3.26 2.87 -0.70
N ILE A 164 -2.12 3.25 -1.27
CA ILE A 164 -2.01 4.51 -2.02
C ILE A 164 -2.88 4.46 -3.28
N HIS A 165 -2.84 3.34 -4.02
CA HIS A 165 -3.66 3.17 -5.22
C HIS A 165 -5.15 3.11 -4.92
N THR A 166 -5.56 2.56 -3.78
CA THR A 166 -6.95 2.60 -3.28
C THR A 166 -7.44 4.06 -3.18
N ILE A 167 -6.67 4.95 -2.55
CA ILE A 167 -7.04 6.37 -2.42
C ILE A 167 -6.98 7.10 -3.77
N LEU A 168 -5.91 6.90 -4.55
CA LEU A 168 -5.73 7.54 -5.87
C LEU A 168 -6.90 7.27 -6.82
N HIS A 169 -7.44 6.06 -6.81
CA HIS A 169 -8.53 5.65 -7.71
C HIS A 169 -9.92 5.91 -7.11
N GLY A 170 -9.99 6.41 -5.87
CA GLY A 170 -11.23 6.75 -5.20
C GLY A 170 -12.08 5.51 -4.89
N ASP A 171 -11.44 4.39 -4.57
CA ASP A 171 -12.14 3.18 -4.16
C ASP A 171 -12.96 3.47 -2.88
N THR A 172 -14.21 3.04 -2.87
CA THR A 172 -15.11 3.18 -1.70
C THR A 172 -14.98 2.03 -0.71
N ILE A 173 -14.31 0.96 -1.13
CA ILE A 173 -14.04 -0.24 -0.32
C ILE A 173 -12.55 -0.53 -0.40
N ALA A 174 -11.94 -0.76 0.75
CA ALA A 174 -10.61 -1.30 0.92
C ALA A 174 -10.67 -2.64 1.66
N GLY A 175 -9.53 -3.26 1.88
CA GLY A 175 -9.48 -4.47 2.70
C GLY A 175 -8.08 -5.02 2.86
N VAL A 176 -8.00 -6.17 3.50
CA VAL A 176 -6.77 -6.93 3.70
C VAL A 176 -6.97 -8.37 3.29
N THR A 177 -5.96 -8.93 2.69
CA THR A 177 -5.91 -10.35 2.32
C THR A 177 -4.73 -11.01 3.02
N ILE A 178 -5.00 -12.08 3.78
CA ILE A 178 -3.96 -13.03 4.21
C ILE A 178 -3.84 -14.08 3.12
N MET A 179 -2.67 -14.19 2.52
CA MET A 179 -2.41 -15.13 1.45
C MET A 179 -1.11 -15.91 1.68
N GLN A 180 -1.02 -17.13 1.14
CA GLN A 180 0.23 -17.88 1.11
C GLN A 180 1.08 -17.44 -0.09
N ILE A 181 2.36 -17.16 0.12
CA ILE A 181 3.28 -16.76 -0.94
C ILE A 181 3.57 -17.95 -1.86
N LYS A 182 3.53 -17.71 -3.18
CA LYS A 182 4.03 -18.65 -4.20
C LYS A 182 5.41 -18.22 -4.70
N PRO A 183 6.36 -19.15 -4.87
CA PRO A 183 7.65 -18.86 -5.47
C PRO A 183 7.53 -18.18 -6.84
N LYS A 184 8.47 -17.30 -7.15
CA LYS A 184 8.62 -16.61 -8.47
C LYS A 184 7.47 -15.70 -8.89
N ARG A 185 6.41 -15.57 -8.10
CA ARG A 185 5.24 -14.75 -8.42
C ARG A 185 4.84 -13.88 -7.23
N PHE A 186 4.51 -12.61 -7.51
CA PHE A 186 4.07 -11.67 -6.49
C PHE A 186 2.54 -11.65 -6.39
N ASP A 187 2.03 -11.69 -5.17
CA ASP A 187 0.64 -11.45 -4.79
C ASP A 187 -0.39 -12.28 -5.58
N VAL A 188 -0.04 -13.52 -5.96
CA VAL A 188 -0.91 -14.44 -6.72
C VAL A 188 -1.21 -15.75 -6.00
N GLY A 189 -0.76 -15.91 -4.76
CA GLY A 189 -1.00 -17.11 -3.97
C GLY A 189 -2.45 -17.26 -3.53
N PRO A 190 -2.84 -18.42 -2.98
CA PRO A 190 -4.17 -18.65 -2.48
C PRO A 190 -4.52 -17.71 -1.32
N ILE A 191 -5.76 -17.25 -1.31
CA ILE A 191 -6.34 -16.43 -0.25
C ILE A 191 -6.78 -17.35 0.90
N LEU A 192 -6.23 -17.12 2.09
CA LEU A 192 -6.60 -17.83 3.30
C LEU A 192 -7.73 -17.12 4.04
N LYS A 193 -7.64 -15.79 4.10
CA LYS A 193 -8.66 -14.92 4.69
C LYS A 193 -8.67 -13.56 3.98
N GLN A 194 -9.85 -12.99 3.80
CA GLN A 194 -10.00 -11.65 3.23
C GLN A 194 -11.16 -10.94 3.91
N GLU A 195 -10.90 -9.71 4.36
CA GLU A 195 -11.91 -8.85 4.96
C GLU A 195 -11.87 -7.46 4.33
N THR A 196 -13.04 -6.82 4.27
CA THR A 196 -13.21 -5.50 3.64
C THR A 196 -13.65 -4.46 4.68
N VAL A 197 -13.31 -3.20 4.41
CA VAL A 197 -13.74 -2.04 5.17
C VAL A 197 -14.17 -0.92 4.23
N PRO A 198 -15.14 -0.08 4.59
CA PRO A 198 -15.46 1.10 3.82
C PRO A 198 -14.30 2.12 3.90
N VAL A 199 -14.10 2.86 2.81
CA VAL A 199 -13.19 4.01 2.74
C VAL A 199 -14.04 5.27 2.87
N PRO A 200 -14.05 5.93 4.04
CA PRO A 200 -14.78 7.18 4.20
C PRO A 200 -14.29 8.28 3.23
N PRO A 201 -15.17 9.20 2.82
CA PRO A 201 -14.76 10.34 2.03
C PRO A 201 -13.60 11.11 2.67
N LYS A 202 -12.73 11.69 1.85
CA LYS A 202 -11.58 12.51 2.27
C LYS A 202 -10.51 11.78 3.11
N ARG A 203 -10.58 10.45 3.25
CA ARG A 203 -9.59 9.64 3.97
C ARG A 203 -8.22 9.76 3.30
N THR A 204 -7.17 9.93 4.12
CA THR A 204 -5.77 9.88 3.69
C THR A 204 -5.24 8.46 3.65
N SER A 205 -4.17 8.22 2.89
CA SER A 205 -3.49 6.91 2.87
C SER A 205 -2.95 6.51 4.23
N LYS A 206 -2.45 7.47 5.02
CA LYS A 206 -1.94 7.24 6.39
C LYS A 206 -3.05 6.78 7.36
N GLU A 207 -4.21 7.40 7.28
CA GLU A 207 -5.36 6.99 8.13
C GLU A 207 -5.91 5.62 7.70
N LEU A 208 -5.96 5.35 6.39
CA LEU A 208 -6.37 4.03 5.88
C LEU A 208 -5.38 2.95 6.28
N GLU A 209 -4.06 3.23 6.20
CA GLU A 209 -3.00 2.34 6.67
C GLU A 209 -3.20 1.94 8.14
N ALA A 210 -3.52 2.91 9.01
CA ALA A 210 -3.74 2.64 10.44
C ALA A 210 -4.96 1.72 10.69
N VAL A 211 -5.98 1.76 9.84
CA VAL A 211 -7.14 0.85 9.93
C VAL A 211 -6.75 -0.54 9.41
N LEU A 212 -6.17 -0.61 8.21
CA LEU A 212 -5.86 -1.87 7.55
C LEU A 212 -4.74 -2.64 8.26
N SER A 213 -3.78 -1.96 8.89
CA SER A 213 -2.71 -2.63 9.65
C SER A 213 -3.26 -3.38 10.86
N ARG A 214 -4.20 -2.79 11.61
CA ARG A 214 -4.86 -3.46 12.73
C ARG A 214 -5.76 -4.61 12.27
N LEU A 215 -6.54 -4.38 11.21
CA LEU A 215 -7.37 -5.43 10.62
C LEU A 215 -6.52 -6.63 10.18
N GLY A 216 -5.44 -6.38 9.42
CA GLY A 216 -4.55 -7.42 8.93
C GLY A 216 -3.85 -8.20 10.06
N ALA A 217 -3.44 -7.49 11.12
CA ALA A 217 -2.86 -8.12 12.30
C ALA A 217 -3.83 -9.09 12.98
N ASN A 218 -5.08 -8.67 13.21
CA ASN A 218 -6.11 -9.53 13.82
C ASN A 218 -6.48 -10.72 12.93
N MET A 219 -6.59 -10.49 11.62
CA MET A 219 -6.85 -11.55 10.64
C MET A 219 -5.73 -12.61 10.64
N LEU A 220 -4.46 -12.17 10.70
CA LEU A 220 -3.31 -13.07 10.76
C LEU A 220 -3.35 -13.96 12.00
N ILE A 221 -3.61 -13.40 13.19
CA ILE A 221 -3.76 -14.18 14.43
C ILE A 221 -4.87 -15.23 14.28
N SER A 222 -6.01 -14.85 13.72
CA SER A 222 -7.12 -15.79 13.44
C SER A 222 -6.71 -16.93 12.49
N VAL A 223 -5.90 -16.64 11.46
CA VAL A 223 -5.37 -17.66 10.53
C VAL A 223 -4.38 -18.58 11.24
N LEU A 224 -3.49 -18.04 12.08
CA LEU A 224 -2.51 -18.84 12.81
C LEU A 224 -3.15 -19.80 13.84
N LYS A 225 -4.26 -19.42 14.47
CA LYS A 225 -5.03 -20.30 15.37
C LYS A 225 -5.50 -21.57 14.68
N ASN A 226 -5.79 -21.50 13.37
CA ASN A 226 -6.29 -22.59 12.55
C ASN A 226 -5.42 -22.83 11.32
N LEU A 227 -4.10 -22.73 11.46
CA LEU A 227 -3.17 -22.67 10.32
C LEU A 227 -3.28 -23.83 9.35
N PRO A 228 -3.28 -25.14 9.76
CA PRO A 228 -3.40 -26.25 8.81
C PRO A 228 -4.72 -26.23 8.03
N GLU A 229 -5.82 -25.95 8.73
CA GLU A 229 -7.15 -25.87 8.12
C GLU A 229 -7.26 -24.66 7.18
N SER A 230 -6.76 -23.49 7.59
CA SER A 230 -6.75 -22.29 6.77
C SER A 230 -6.01 -22.50 5.45
N LEU A 231 -4.89 -23.24 5.47
CA LEU A 231 -4.13 -23.58 4.26
C LEU A 231 -4.90 -24.56 3.36
N ASN A 232 -5.55 -25.56 3.93
CA ASN A 232 -6.36 -26.52 3.19
C ASN A 232 -7.56 -25.87 2.51
N ASN A 233 -8.17 -24.87 3.16
CA ASN A 233 -9.32 -24.11 2.67
C ASN A 233 -8.93 -22.90 1.82
N GLY A 234 -7.65 -22.72 1.51
CA GLY A 234 -7.13 -21.61 0.72
C GLY A 234 -7.76 -21.55 -0.68
N ARG A 235 -8.37 -20.40 -1.02
CA ARG A 235 -9.05 -20.17 -2.30
C ARG A 235 -8.08 -19.57 -3.32
N GLN A 236 -8.06 -20.11 -4.54
CA GLN A 236 -7.31 -19.47 -5.63
C GLN A 236 -7.90 -18.09 -5.95
N GLN A 237 -7.01 -17.12 -6.23
CA GLN A 237 -7.47 -15.80 -6.66
C GLN A 237 -8.17 -15.90 -8.02
N PRO A 238 -9.29 -15.18 -8.23
CA PRO A 238 -9.94 -15.13 -9.54
C PRO A 238 -9.01 -14.49 -10.59
N ALA A 239 -9.21 -14.86 -11.84
CA ALA A 239 -8.49 -14.26 -12.98
C ALA A 239 -9.03 -12.85 -13.30
N GLU A 240 -10.31 -12.63 -13.02
CA GLU A 240 -10.97 -11.34 -13.20
C GLU A 240 -10.67 -10.36 -12.06
N GLY A 241 -10.77 -9.06 -12.34
CA GLY A 241 -10.56 -8.00 -11.35
C GLY A 241 -9.10 -7.75 -10.97
N VAL A 242 -8.14 -8.35 -11.66
CA VAL A 242 -6.70 -8.12 -11.43
C VAL A 242 -6.34 -6.70 -11.79
N THR A 243 -5.82 -5.97 -10.81
CA THR A 243 -5.20 -4.65 -11.00
C THR A 243 -3.86 -4.59 -10.30
N HIS A 244 -3.04 -3.60 -10.68
CA HIS A 244 -1.68 -3.46 -10.16
C HIS A 244 -1.50 -2.13 -9.42
N ALA A 245 -0.73 -2.18 -8.33
CA ALA A 245 -0.35 -1.06 -7.49
C ALA A 245 1.18 -0.86 -7.55
N PRO A 246 1.71 -0.27 -8.63
CA PRO A 246 3.14 -0.07 -8.80
C PRO A 246 3.71 0.87 -7.72
N LYS A 247 5.03 0.79 -7.54
CA LYS A 247 5.75 1.61 -6.58
C LYS A 247 5.59 3.11 -6.90
N ILE A 248 5.27 3.89 -5.88
CA ILE A 248 5.17 5.33 -5.95
C ILE A 248 6.55 5.96 -6.22
N SER A 249 6.57 6.99 -7.04
CA SER A 249 7.77 7.74 -7.40
C SER A 249 7.51 9.24 -7.37
N ALA A 250 8.56 10.04 -7.50
CA ALA A 250 8.42 11.49 -7.61
C ALA A 250 7.48 11.90 -8.77
N ALA A 251 7.47 11.14 -9.87
CA ALA A 251 6.56 11.42 -10.98
C ALA A 251 5.07 11.25 -10.60
N THR A 252 4.76 10.42 -9.62
CA THR A 252 3.38 10.25 -9.11
C THR A 252 2.87 11.52 -8.44
N SER A 253 3.73 12.33 -7.83
CA SER A 253 3.34 13.59 -7.16
C SER A 253 3.28 14.80 -8.09
N CYS A 254 3.60 14.64 -9.38
CA CYS A 254 3.51 15.74 -10.34
C CYS A 254 2.05 15.97 -10.75
N ILE A 255 1.56 17.19 -10.51
CA ILE A 255 0.20 17.59 -10.90
C ILE A 255 0.16 17.79 -12.41
N LYS A 256 -0.92 17.32 -13.02
CA LYS A 256 -1.22 17.47 -14.45
C LYS A 256 -2.44 18.39 -14.59
N TRP A 257 -2.19 19.67 -14.63
CA TRP A 257 -3.24 20.70 -14.56
C TRP A 257 -4.30 20.57 -15.64
N GLU A 258 -3.89 20.25 -16.86
CA GLU A 258 -4.77 20.12 -18.01
C GLU A 258 -5.60 18.81 -18.04
N GLU A 259 -5.15 17.79 -17.27
CA GLU A 259 -5.75 16.46 -17.27
C GLU A 259 -6.62 16.19 -16.05
N GLN A 260 -6.21 16.72 -14.87
CA GLN A 260 -6.79 16.37 -13.58
C GLN A 260 -7.85 17.35 -13.12
N THR A 261 -8.94 16.81 -12.58
CA THR A 261 -9.97 17.57 -11.86
C THR A 261 -9.47 17.97 -10.47
N SER A 262 -10.12 18.95 -9.87
CA SER A 262 -9.87 19.37 -8.48
C SER A 262 -9.93 18.19 -7.50
N GLU A 263 -10.97 17.34 -7.61
CA GLU A 263 -11.11 16.13 -6.78
C GLU A 263 -9.98 15.12 -7.05
N GLN A 264 -9.52 14.93 -8.28
CA GLN A 264 -8.39 14.05 -8.57
C GLN A 264 -7.08 14.58 -7.96
N ILE A 265 -6.88 15.90 -7.93
CA ILE A 265 -5.73 16.52 -7.26
C ILE A 265 -5.83 16.35 -5.74
N PHE A 266 -7.02 16.50 -5.15
CA PHE A 266 -7.23 16.22 -3.73
C PHE A 266 -7.01 14.73 -3.39
N ARG A 267 -7.45 13.80 -4.24
CA ARG A 267 -7.12 12.37 -4.07
C ARG A 267 -5.62 12.13 -4.12
N LEU A 268 -4.94 12.74 -5.09
CA LEU A 268 -3.49 12.66 -5.18
C LEU A 268 -2.83 13.20 -3.90
N TYR A 269 -3.28 14.33 -3.39
CA TYR A 269 -2.79 14.91 -2.14
C TYR A 269 -3.02 13.98 -0.93
N ARG A 270 -4.23 13.45 -0.78
CA ARG A 270 -4.56 12.49 0.30
C ARG A 270 -3.77 11.17 0.19
N ALA A 271 -3.48 10.75 -1.04
CA ALA A 271 -2.75 9.50 -1.28
C ALA A 271 -1.26 9.62 -1.00
N VAL A 272 -0.59 10.67 -1.51
CA VAL A 272 0.87 10.74 -1.50
C VAL A 272 1.43 11.96 -0.74
N GLY A 273 0.63 12.96 -0.42
CA GLY A 273 1.11 14.23 0.13
C GLY A 273 1.92 14.10 1.43
N ASN A 274 1.60 13.13 2.26
CA ASN A 274 2.34 12.82 3.49
C ASN A 274 3.71 12.15 3.26
N ILE A 275 3.95 11.63 2.04
CA ILE A 275 5.16 10.88 1.68
C ILE A 275 6.03 11.73 0.75
N ILE A 276 5.40 12.32 -0.27
CA ILE A 276 6.04 13.13 -1.30
C ILE A 276 5.13 14.33 -1.56
N PRO A 277 5.54 15.57 -1.25
CA PRO A 277 4.76 16.75 -1.57
C PRO A 277 4.40 16.82 -3.06
N LEU A 278 3.21 17.33 -3.38
CA LEU A 278 2.80 17.54 -4.77
C LEU A 278 3.71 18.55 -5.45
N GLN A 279 4.02 18.33 -6.72
CA GLN A 279 5.01 19.09 -7.46
C GLN A 279 4.43 19.66 -8.76
N THR A 280 4.90 20.87 -9.07
CA THR A 280 4.58 21.57 -10.33
C THR A 280 5.77 22.44 -10.75
N LEU A 281 5.70 23.12 -11.88
CA LEU A 281 6.67 24.11 -12.32
C LEU A 281 6.11 25.52 -12.13
N TRP A 282 6.98 26.43 -11.72
CA TRP A 282 6.78 27.87 -11.71
C TRP A 282 7.99 28.54 -12.31
N MET A 283 7.83 29.20 -13.50
CA MET A 283 8.93 29.88 -14.21
C MET A 283 10.19 28.99 -14.23
N ASP A 284 10.06 27.79 -14.80
CA ASP A 284 11.09 26.75 -14.93
C ASP A 284 11.69 26.21 -13.62
N ASN A 285 11.20 26.65 -12.46
CA ASN A 285 11.59 26.14 -11.16
C ASN A 285 10.56 25.13 -10.64
N THR A 286 11.04 24.00 -10.13
CA THR A 286 10.17 23.07 -9.42
C THR A 286 9.70 23.67 -8.11
N ILE A 287 8.39 23.73 -7.92
CA ILE A 287 7.73 24.17 -6.70
C ILE A 287 6.90 23.03 -6.13
N LYS A 288 6.90 22.91 -4.81
CA LYS A 288 6.07 21.93 -4.09
C LYS A 288 4.88 22.66 -3.48
N LEU A 289 3.70 22.10 -3.66
CA LEU A 289 2.47 22.62 -3.06
C LEU A 289 2.22 21.90 -1.74
N LEU A 290 1.97 22.68 -0.71
CA LEU A 290 1.72 22.21 0.64
C LEU A 290 0.37 22.77 1.10
N ASP A 291 -0.27 22.08 2.06
CA ASP A 291 -1.52 22.52 2.69
C ASP A 291 -2.62 22.88 1.69
N LEU A 292 -2.97 21.92 0.84
CA LEU A 292 -4.09 22.07 -0.10
C LEU A 292 -5.41 22.16 0.69
N VAL A 293 -6.27 23.10 0.28
CA VAL A 293 -7.57 23.34 0.90
C VAL A 293 -8.67 23.46 -0.18
N GLU A 294 -9.85 23.01 0.17
CA GLU A 294 -11.05 23.24 -0.63
C GLU A 294 -11.38 24.73 -0.65
N VAL A 295 -11.92 25.19 -1.75
CA VAL A 295 -12.29 26.62 -1.93
C VAL A 295 -13.77 26.76 -1.67
N ASP A 296 -14.14 27.67 -0.76
CA ASP A 296 -15.55 27.96 -0.46
C ASP A 296 -16.26 28.54 -1.65
N SER A 297 -17.54 28.19 -1.81
CA SER A 297 -18.40 28.71 -2.87
C SER A 297 -18.52 30.25 -2.87
N SER A 298 -18.39 30.87 -1.70
CA SER A 298 -18.36 32.32 -1.55
C SER A 298 -17.17 32.97 -2.26
N ILE A 299 -16.00 32.28 -2.23
CA ILE A 299 -14.79 32.74 -2.92
C ILE A 299 -14.95 32.55 -4.44
N LEU A 300 -15.52 31.43 -4.86
CA LEU A 300 -15.75 31.11 -6.28
C LEU A 300 -16.74 32.07 -6.95
N SER A 301 -17.60 32.68 -6.16
CA SER A 301 -18.59 33.70 -6.64
C SER A 301 -17.98 35.09 -6.79
N ASP A 302 -16.71 35.31 -6.45
CA ASP A 302 -16.04 36.62 -6.64
C ASP A 302 -15.93 36.92 -8.12
N SER A 303 -16.49 38.10 -8.52
CA SER A 303 -16.50 38.61 -9.90
C SER A 303 -15.10 38.67 -10.52
N LYS A 304 -14.05 38.78 -9.71
CA LYS A 304 -12.65 38.74 -10.15
C LYS A 304 -12.22 37.39 -10.70
N LEU A 305 -12.86 36.29 -10.27
CA LEU A 305 -12.58 34.94 -10.77
C LEU A 305 -13.39 34.61 -12.01
N THR A 306 -14.65 35.07 -12.07
CA THR A 306 -15.60 34.73 -13.13
C THR A 306 -15.41 35.52 -14.43
N GLY A 307 -14.74 36.69 -14.37
CA GLY A 307 -14.52 37.58 -15.51
C GLY A 307 -13.21 37.41 -16.26
N GLN A 308 -12.32 36.51 -15.85
CA GLN A 308 -10.98 36.39 -16.43
C GLN A 308 -10.87 35.13 -17.30
N ALA A 309 -10.19 35.25 -18.45
CA ALA A 309 -9.79 34.10 -19.26
C ALA A 309 -8.69 33.32 -18.56
N VAL A 310 -9.07 32.35 -17.72
CA VAL A 310 -8.16 31.46 -16.98
C VAL A 310 -8.08 30.12 -17.70
N ILE A 311 -6.90 29.50 -17.60
CA ILE A 311 -6.63 28.16 -18.10
C ILE A 311 -6.06 27.31 -16.96
N PRO A 312 -6.11 25.98 -17.04
CA PRO A 312 -5.55 25.10 -16.01
C PRO A 312 -4.12 25.47 -15.61
N GLY A 313 -3.87 25.58 -14.31
CA GLY A 313 -2.63 26.05 -13.72
C GLY A 313 -2.56 27.55 -13.43
N SER A 314 -3.50 28.38 -13.92
CA SER A 314 -3.55 29.84 -13.60
C SER A 314 -3.61 30.03 -12.08
N VAL A 315 -2.80 30.98 -11.57
CA VAL A 315 -2.64 31.24 -10.13
C VAL A 315 -3.11 32.64 -9.79
N ILE A 316 -4.01 32.76 -8.82
CA ILE A 316 -4.53 34.03 -8.31
C ILE A 316 -4.35 34.04 -6.78
N TYR A 317 -3.89 35.16 -6.21
CA TYR A 317 -3.84 35.31 -4.76
C TYR A 317 -5.12 35.93 -4.23
N HIS A 318 -5.81 35.20 -3.35
CA HIS A 318 -7.00 35.68 -2.67
C HIS A 318 -6.63 36.30 -1.32
N LYS A 319 -6.64 37.64 -1.24
CA LYS A 319 -6.10 38.40 -0.09
C LYS A 319 -6.86 38.15 1.21
N GLN A 320 -8.20 38.01 1.15
CA GLN A 320 -9.01 37.84 2.37
C GLN A 320 -8.76 36.48 3.04
N SER A 321 -8.66 35.41 2.26
CA SER A 321 -8.41 34.05 2.78
C SER A 321 -6.92 33.71 2.87
N GLN A 322 -6.03 34.57 2.37
CA GLN A 322 -4.57 34.36 2.35
C GLN A 322 -4.16 33.03 1.71
N ILE A 323 -4.80 32.66 0.60
CA ILE A 323 -4.52 31.44 -0.17
C ILE A 323 -4.19 31.78 -1.63
N LEU A 324 -3.43 30.89 -2.27
CA LEU A 324 -3.32 30.85 -3.71
C LEU A 324 -4.49 30.03 -4.24
N LEU A 325 -5.27 30.60 -5.12
CA LEU A 325 -6.27 29.90 -5.92
C LEU A 325 -5.61 29.40 -7.19
N VAL A 326 -5.70 28.13 -7.47
CA VAL A 326 -5.10 27.52 -8.67
C VAL A 326 -6.21 26.85 -9.48
N CYS A 327 -6.35 27.27 -10.74
CA CYS A 327 -7.32 26.72 -11.66
C CYS A 327 -6.95 25.28 -12.03
N CYS A 328 -7.89 24.35 -11.90
CA CYS A 328 -7.79 22.97 -12.35
C CYS A 328 -8.52 22.80 -13.70
N LYS A 329 -8.63 21.56 -14.15
CA LYS A 329 -9.39 21.25 -15.38
C LYS A 329 -10.87 21.66 -15.28
N ASP A 330 -11.48 21.56 -14.11
CA ASP A 330 -12.92 21.73 -13.86
C ASP A 330 -13.23 22.86 -12.88
N ASP A 331 -12.42 23.05 -11.85
CA ASP A 331 -12.69 23.94 -10.73
C ASP A 331 -11.38 24.48 -10.13
N TRP A 332 -11.44 25.10 -8.97
CA TRP A 332 -10.31 25.69 -8.28
C TRP A 332 -9.91 24.92 -7.04
N ILE A 333 -8.61 24.90 -6.75
CA ILE A 333 -8.06 24.47 -5.45
C ILE A 333 -7.40 25.63 -4.74
N GLY A 334 -7.41 25.60 -3.41
CA GLY A 334 -6.67 26.53 -2.56
C GLY A 334 -5.33 25.93 -2.10
N VAL A 335 -4.29 26.78 -2.02
CA VAL A 335 -2.98 26.40 -1.51
C VAL A 335 -2.52 27.43 -0.49
N ARG A 336 -2.26 27.00 0.76
CA ARG A 336 -1.84 27.90 1.84
C ARG A 336 -0.33 28.13 1.87
N SER A 337 0.44 27.15 1.47
CA SER A 337 1.89 27.23 1.48
C SER A 337 2.54 26.49 0.33
N VAL A 338 3.70 26.97 -0.08
CA VAL A 338 4.51 26.38 -1.14
C VAL A 338 5.96 26.27 -0.69
N MET A 339 6.71 25.38 -1.32
CA MET A 339 8.14 25.22 -1.06
C MET A 339 8.93 25.35 -2.37
N LEU A 340 9.80 26.33 -2.41
CA LEU A 340 10.86 26.49 -3.42
C LEU A 340 12.20 26.05 -2.79
N LYS A 341 13.05 26.99 -2.41
CA LYS A 341 14.24 26.72 -1.58
C LYS A 341 13.90 26.62 -0.10
N LYS A 342 12.88 27.36 0.34
CA LYS A 342 12.30 27.37 1.68
C LYS A 342 10.78 27.31 1.59
N THR A 343 10.13 26.96 2.67
CA THR A 343 8.67 27.03 2.78
C THR A 343 8.26 28.51 2.86
N LEU A 344 7.25 28.86 2.07
CA LEU A 344 6.65 30.19 1.98
C LEU A 344 5.14 30.06 2.19
N THR A 345 4.56 30.99 2.92
CA THR A 345 3.11 31.14 2.95
C THR A 345 2.60 31.61 1.58
N ALA A 346 1.30 31.46 1.30
CA ALA A 346 0.69 32.01 0.10
C ALA A 346 0.93 33.51 -0.03
N THR A 347 0.90 34.25 1.10
CA THR A 347 1.19 35.70 1.15
C THR A 347 2.64 36.01 0.79
N ASP A 348 3.60 35.25 1.36
CA ASP A 348 5.02 35.44 1.05
C ASP A 348 5.32 35.15 -0.42
N PHE A 349 4.70 34.10 -0.95
CA PHE A 349 4.85 33.75 -2.36
C PHE A 349 4.24 34.83 -3.26
N TYR A 350 3.07 35.36 -2.90
CA TYR A 350 2.48 36.47 -3.61
C TYR A 350 3.42 37.69 -3.60
N ASN A 351 3.82 38.15 -2.43
CA ASN A 351 4.66 39.36 -2.29
C ASN A 351 6.03 39.22 -2.95
N GLY A 352 6.64 38.06 -2.84
CA GLY A 352 8.01 37.84 -3.35
C GLY A 352 8.09 37.42 -4.82
N TYR A 353 7.04 36.86 -5.38
CA TYR A 353 7.08 36.24 -6.72
C TYR A 353 5.93 36.69 -7.65
N LEU A 354 4.66 36.56 -7.23
CA LEU A 354 3.53 36.87 -8.09
C LEU A 354 3.36 38.35 -8.32
N HIS A 355 3.36 39.18 -7.26
CA HIS A 355 3.19 40.61 -7.35
C HIS A 355 4.31 41.29 -8.18
N PRO A 356 5.61 41.00 -7.95
CA PRO A 356 6.68 41.52 -8.79
C PRO A 356 6.58 41.06 -10.25
N TRP A 357 6.06 39.86 -10.50
CA TRP A 357 5.85 39.38 -11.86
C TRP A 357 4.75 40.21 -12.56
N TYR A 358 3.60 40.45 -11.89
CA TYR A 358 2.53 41.30 -12.43
C TYR A 358 2.97 42.75 -12.66
N GLN A 359 3.78 43.30 -11.77
CA GLN A 359 4.32 44.67 -11.96
C GLN A 359 5.19 44.78 -13.23
N LYS A 360 6.02 43.75 -13.49
CA LYS A 360 6.87 43.71 -14.68
C LYS A 360 6.11 43.42 -15.97
N ASN A 361 4.97 42.79 -15.87
CA ASN A 361 4.16 42.29 -16.99
C ASN A 361 2.72 42.84 -16.89
N SER A 362 2.59 44.16 -16.76
CA SER A 362 1.29 44.86 -16.53
C SER A 362 0.21 44.61 -17.63
N GLN A 363 0.64 44.22 -18.81
CA GLN A 363 -0.23 43.84 -19.94
C GLN A 363 -0.51 42.32 -20.01
N ALA A 364 0.10 41.53 -19.10
CA ALA A 364 -0.02 40.09 -19.14
C ALA A 364 -1.39 39.58 -18.67
N GLN A 365 -1.93 38.62 -19.38
CA GLN A 365 -3.13 37.92 -18.96
C GLN A 365 -2.87 36.97 -17.79
N PRO A 366 -3.81 36.69 -16.88
CA PRO A 366 -3.67 35.71 -15.79
C PRO A 366 -3.22 34.34 -16.28
N SER A 367 -3.60 33.94 -17.48
CA SER A 367 -3.19 32.69 -18.14
C SER A 367 -1.68 32.58 -18.38
N GLN A 368 -0.95 33.71 -18.38
CA GLN A 368 0.51 33.72 -18.53
C GLN A 368 1.22 33.51 -17.18
N CYS A 369 0.55 33.80 -16.07
CA CYS A 369 1.02 33.59 -14.70
C CYS A 369 0.47 32.29 -14.16
N ARG A 370 1.08 31.16 -14.51
CA ARG A 370 0.52 29.84 -14.17
C ARG A 370 1.56 28.83 -13.68
N PHE A 371 1.10 27.88 -12.92
CA PHE A 371 1.79 26.64 -12.70
C PHE A 371 1.71 25.75 -13.93
N GLN A 372 2.79 25.06 -14.25
CA GLN A 372 2.87 24.18 -15.41
C GLN A 372 3.08 22.74 -14.96
N THR A 373 2.58 21.79 -15.74
CA THR A 373 2.77 20.37 -15.49
C THR A 373 4.26 20.02 -15.53
N LEU A 374 4.80 19.54 -14.39
CA LEU A 374 6.17 19.05 -14.30
C LEU A 374 6.26 17.65 -14.92
N ARG A 375 7.02 17.52 -16.00
CA ARG A 375 7.29 16.24 -16.64
C ARG A 375 8.70 15.77 -16.27
N LEU A 376 8.78 14.81 -15.35
CA LEU A 376 10.06 14.20 -14.97
C LEU A 376 10.48 13.17 -16.03
N PRO A 377 11.76 13.15 -16.43
CA PRO A 377 12.26 12.14 -17.36
C PRO A 377 12.09 10.74 -16.77
N PRO A 378 11.78 9.72 -17.60
CA PRO A 378 11.69 8.36 -17.14
C PRO A 378 13.01 7.93 -16.50
N LYS A 379 12.95 7.30 -15.32
CA LYS A 379 14.16 6.76 -14.69
C LYS A 379 14.84 5.78 -15.65
N LYS A 380 16.07 6.07 -16.07
CA LYS A 380 16.89 5.13 -16.84
C LYS A 380 16.92 3.81 -16.06
N LYS A 381 16.45 2.72 -16.68
CA LYS A 381 16.61 1.37 -16.12
C LYS A 381 18.11 1.15 -15.94
N LYS A 382 18.59 1.04 -14.70
CA LYS A 382 19.96 0.59 -14.44
C LYS A 382 20.10 -0.77 -15.12
N GLN A 383 20.90 -0.84 -16.19
CA GLN A 383 21.28 -2.12 -16.79
C GLN A 383 21.91 -2.94 -15.66
N LYS A 384 21.27 -4.06 -15.31
CA LYS A 384 21.92 -5.06 -14.45
C LYS A 384 23.15 -5.51 -15.20
N LYS A 385 24.34 -5.10 -14.76
CA LYS A 385 25.59 -5.73 -15.20
C LYS A 385 25.41 -7.22 -14.92
N LYS A 386 25.32 -8.04 -15.95
CA LYS A 386 25.52 -9.48 -15.86
C LYS A 386 26.93 -9.64 -15.30
N ILE A 387 27.06 -10.02 -14.04
CA ILE A 387 28.28 -10.58 -13.50
C ILE A 387 28.35 -11.94 -14.18
N VAL A 388 29.18 -12.04 -15.21
CA VAL A 388 29.64 -13.30 -15.77
C VAL A 388 30.55 -13.86 -14.69
N ALA A 389 30.09 -14.89 -14.00
CA ALA A 389 30.96 -15.69 -13.15
C ALA A 389 31.95 -16.40 -14.06
N MET A 390 33.24 -16.11 -13.90
CA MET A 390 34.35 -16.96 -14.31
C MET A 390 34.51 -18.08 -13.27
#